data_91cf6a3c1059890747dfb7492116cef1
#
_entry.id   91cf6a3c1059890747dfb7492116cef1
#
_cell.length_a   1.000
_cell.length_b   1.000
_cell.length_c   1.000
_cell.angle_alpha   90.00
_cell.angle_beta   90.00
_cell.angle_gamma   90.00
#
_symmetry.space_group_name_H-M   'P 1'
#
loop_
_entity.id
_entity.type
_entity.pdbx_description
1 polymer ?
#
loop_
_entity_poly.entity_id
_entity_poly.type
_entity_poly.pdbx_seq_one_letter_code
_entity_poly.pdbx_strand_id
1 'polypeptide(L)'
;MTVVSPSIEVAVVDGLTKILPDRCPDSAESPRLSGFAGQTVSFQIAWRTRRRPHDNGSGSLRVEVVTNAGVRFWAIGLVPVRVPCWDGRCDGYLTGKPSMMPDLLRPLCADEERGDDATVYSCRPRLTHVGWHGVWVDLELPSAGRDLPPVEVRVFEADVQVAHRTIDV
;
A
#
# COMPACT_ATOMS: atom_id res chain seq x y z
N MET A 1 15.12 -27.35 -11.43
CA MET A 1 13.95 -26.46 -11.16
C MET A 1 14.49 -25.05 -10.99
N THR A 2 14.25 -24.19 -11.98
CA THR A 2 14.64 -22.78 -11.89
C THR A 2 13.63 -22.08 -11.00
N VAL A 3 14.02 -21.67 -9.80
CA VAL A 3 13.21 -20.83 -8.94
C VAL A 3 13.10 -19.47 -9.63
N VAL A 4 11.96 -19.21 -10.26
CA VAL A 4 11.67 -17.89 -10.80
C VAL A 4 11.47 -16.96 -9.59
N SER A 5 12.44 -16.09 -9.33
CA SER A 5 12.30 -15.04 -8.32
C SER A 5 11.07 -14.19 -8.67
N PRO A 6 10.18 -13.89 -7.72
CA PRO A 6 8.99 -13.10 -8.01
C PRO A 6 9.40 -11.77 -8.65
N SER A 7 8.69 -11.39 -9.71
CA SER A 7 8.94 -10.15 -10.45
C SER A 7 8.58 -8.91 -9.64
N ILE A 8 7.82 -9.07 -8.56
CA ILE A 8 7.32 -8.03 -7.68
C ILE A 8 7.72 -8.33 -6.23
N GLU A 9 8.25 -7.33 -5.56
CA GLU A 9 8.46 -7.31 -4.12
C GLU A 9 7.28 -6.57 -3.48
N VAL A 10 6.73 -7.09 -2.37
CA VAL A 10 5.56 -6.51 -1.68
C VAL A 10 5.85 -6.37 -0.20
N ALA A 11 5.51 -5.21 0.35
CA ALA A 11 5.55 -4.91 1.78
C ALA A 11 4.22 -4.31 2.22
N VAL A 12 3.81 -4.59 3.45
CA VAL A 12 2.70 -3.91 4.12
C VAL A 12 3.28 -3.13 5.29
N VAL A 13 2.97 -1.84 5.36
CA VAL A 13 3.53 -0.93 6.36
C VAL A 13 2.43 -0.07 6.98
N ASP A 14 2.72 0.51 8.16
CA ASP A 14 1.78 1.42 8.81
C ASP A 14 1.51 2.69 7.98
N GLY A 15 0.46 3.42 8.33
CA GLY A 15 0.05 4.64 7.67
C GLY A 15 1.06 5.79 7.76
N LEU A 16 2.01 5.77 8.69
CA LEU A 16 3.00 6.84 8.88
C LEU A 16 4.31 6.59 8.12
N THR A 17 4.53 5.38 7.62
CA THR A 17 5.74 5.03 6.87
C THR A 17 5.75 5.72 5.51
N LYS A 18 6.82 6.46 5.20
CA LYS A 18 7.00 7.08 3.88
C LYS A 18 7.62 6.08 2.90
N ILE A 19 6.87 5.72 1.86
CA ILE A 19 7.33 4.81 0.80
C ILE A 19 8.11 5.61 -0.24
N LEU A 20 9.43 5.71 -0.05
CA LEU A 20 10.30 6.39 -1.01
C LEU A 20 10.58 5.51 -2.22
N PRO A 21 10.67 6.07 -3.45
CA PRO A 21 10.86 5.28 -4.67
C PRO A 21 12.14 4.45 -4.70
N ASP A 22 13.20 4.95 -4.08
CA ASP A 22 14.57 4.41 -4.12
C ASP A 22 14.95 3.56 -2.89
N ARG A 23 14.08 3.51 -1.88
CA ARG A 23 14.35 2.82 -0.62
C ARG A 23 13.28 1.79 -0.31
N CYS A 24 13.71 0.58 0.07
CA CYS A 24 12.79 -0.41 0.64
C CYS A 24 12.16 0.15 1.93
N PRO A 25 10.83 0.16 2.04
CA PRO A 25 10.21 0.53 3.30
C PRO A 25 10.56 -0.49 4.38
N ASP A 26 10.80 -0.03 5.60
CA ASP A 26 11.00 -0.91 6.75
C ASP A 26 9.69 -1.66 7.04
N SER A 27 9.70 -2.95 6.77
CA SER A 27 8.56 -3.85 6.94
C SER A 27 8.97 -5.12 7.66
N ALA A 28 9.71 -5.00 8.76
CA ALA A 28 10.19 -6.15 9.52
C ALA A 28 9.05 -7.06 9.98
N GLU A 29 7.88 -6.48 10.25
CA GLU A 29 6.65 -7.20 10.64
C GLU A 29 5.43 -6.54 9.96
N SER A 30 4.36 -7.33 9.74
CA SER A 30 3.07 -6.76 9.35
C SER A 30 2.59 -5.78 10.42
N PRO A 31 2.05 -4.61 10.05
CA PRO A 31 1.59 -3.65 11.03
C PRO A 31 0.44 -4.26 11.85
N ARG A 32 0.41 -3.92 13.14
CA ARG A 32 -0.78 -4.10 13.96
C ARG A 32 -1.57 -2.80 13.92
N LEU A 33 -2.82 -2.89 13.59
CA LEU A 33 -3.71 -1.76 13.60
C LEU A 33 -4.51 -1.78 14.90
N SER A 34 -4.81 -0.61 15.43
CA SER A 34 -5.72 -0.46 16.56
C SER A 34 -6.51 0.82 16.42
N GLY A 35 -7.76 0.77 16.81
CA GLY A 35 -8.66 1.93 16.75
C GLY A 35 -9.91 1.68 17.58
N PHE A 36 -10.67 2.74 17.80
CA PHE A 36 -11.97 2.66 18.45
C PHE A 36 -13.07 2.36 17.42
N ALA A 37 -14.17 1.79 17.88
CA ALA A 37 -15.35 1.59 17.05
C ALA A 37 -15.75 2.86 16.31
N GLY A 38 -16.03 2.76 15.02
CA GLY A 38 -16.38 3.88 14.14
C GLY A 38 -15.20 4.77 13.69
N GLN A 39 -13.97 4.46 14.09
CA GLN A 39 -12.80 5.17 13.59
C GLN A 39 -12.34 4.63 12.23
N THR A 40 -11.58 5.45 11.53
CA THR A 40 -10.79 5.03 10.38
C THR A 40 -9.35 4.78 10.83
N VAL A 41 -8.83 3.60 10.53
CA VAL A 41 -7.42 3.27 10.68
C VAL A 41 -6.81 3.03 9.31
N SER A 42 -5.51 3.28 9.16
CA SER A 42 -4.89 3.23 7.83
C SER A 42 -3.59 2.46 7.85
N PHE A 43 -3.31 1.82 6.71
CA PHE A 43 -2.04 1.18 6.42
C PHE A 43 -1.68 1.39 4.96
N GLN A 44 -0.51 0.97 4.56
CA GLN A 44 -0.05 1.10 3.18
C GLN A 44 0.41 -0.25 2.65
N ILE A 45 0.12 -0.49 1.38
CA ILE A 45 0.62 -1.62 0.61
C ILE A 45 1.65 -1.07 -0.35
N ALA A 46 2.92 -1.41 -0.13
CA ALA A 46 4.03 -1.02 -0.97
C ALA A 46 4.42 -2.16 -1.91
N TRP A 47 4.81 -1.83 -3.12
CA TRP A 47 5.38 -2.81 -4.04
C TRP A 47 6.47 -2.20 -4.91
N ARG A 48 7.37 -3.04 -5.36
CA ARG A 48 8.42 -2.71 -6.31
C ARG A 48 8.41 -3.72 -7.44
N THR A 49 8.35 -3.23 -8.67
CA THR A 49 8.55 -4.05 -9.85
C THR A 49 9.95 -3.84 -10.44
N ARG A 50 10.55 -4.91 -10.95
CA ARG A 50 11.80 -4.83 -11.71
C ARG A 50 11.57 -4.46 -13.18
N ARG A 51 10.31 -4.50 -13.63
CA ARG A 51 9.93 -4.12 -14.99
C ARG A 51 9.80 -2.62 -15.13
N ARG A 52 10.18 -2.09 -16.29
CA ARG A 52 9.97 -0.68 -16.60
C ARG A 52 8.50 -0.44 -16.95
N PRO A 53 7.93 0.75 -16.63
CA PRO A 53 6.52 1.08 -16.92
C PRO A 53 6.13 1.03 -18.41
N HIS A 54 7.11 1.04 -19.33
CA HIS A 54 6.93 1.05 -20.79
C HIS A 54 7.04 -0.32 -21.47
N ASP A 55 7.40 -1.36 -20.74
CA ASP A 55 7.34 -2.70 -21.32
C ASP A 55 5.87 -3.04 -21.52
N ASN A 56 5.43 -3.09 -22.79
CA ASN A 56 4.06 -3.29 -23.26
C ASN A 56 3.38 -4.62 -22.81
N GLY A 57 3.93 -5.29 -21.87
CA GLY A 57 3.29 -6.35 -21.10
C GLY A 57 2.67 -5.72 -19.87
N SER A 58 1.46 -5.20 -20.01
CA SER A 58 0.64 -4.69 -18.90
C SER A 58 0.40 -5.81 -17.88
N GLY A 59 1.38 -6.03 -17.01
CA GLY A 59 1.13 -6.70 -15.76
C GLY A 59 0.14 -5.84 -15.01
N SER A 60 -1.14 -6.12 -15.14
CA SER A 60 -2.16 -5.43 -14.36
C SER A 60 -1.94 -5.84 -12.91
N LEU A 61 -1.33 -4.97 -12.13
CA LEU A 61 -1.30 -5.16 -10.69
C LEU A 61 -2.72 -5.03 -10.16
N ARG A 62 -3.16 -5.99 -9.38
CA ARG A 62 -4.41 -5.94 -8.63
C ARG A 62 -4.10 -6.15 -7.17
N VAL A 63 -4.65 -5.26 -6.35
CA VAL A 63 -4.56 -5.32 -4.89
C VAL A 63 -5.95 -5.64 -4.36
N GLU A 64 -6.05 -6.63 -3.49
CA GLU A 64 -7.27 -7.00 -2.80
C GLU A 64 -7.09 -6.85 -1.29
N VAL A 65 -8.15 -6.38 -0.64
CA VAL A 65 -8.29 -6.35 0.82
C VAL A 65 -9.59 -7.09 1.16
N VAL A 66 -9.46 -8.14 1.97
CA VAL A 66 -10.60 -8.97 2.41
C VAL A 66 -10.87 -8.65 3.87
N THR A 67 -12.05 -8.12 4.15
CA THR A 67 -12.44 -7.66 5.50
C THR A 67 -13.94 -7.45 5.62
N ASN A 68 -14.42 -7.32 6.86
CA ASN A 68 -15.79 -6.87 7.19
C ASN A 68 -15.87 -5.37 7.50
N ALA A 69 -14.75 -4.65 7.43
CA ALA A 69 -14.71 -3.19 7.52
C ALA A 69 -14.97 -2.54 6.17
N GLY A 70 -15.40 -1.28 6.14
CA GLY A 70 -15.42 -0.50 4.91
C GLY A 70 -14.00 -0.18 4.45
N VAL A 71 -13.72 -0.22 3.14
CA VAL A 71 -12.38 0.02 2.58
C VAL A 71 -12.40 1.16 1.57
N ARG A 72 -11.42 2.04 1.67
CA ARG A 72 -11.11 3.04 0.64
C ARG A 72 -9.64 2.94 0.24
N PHE A 73 -9.38 3.08 -1.05
CA PHE A 73 -8.04 3.07 -1.60
C PHE A 73 -7.65 4.44 -2.14
N TRP A 74 -6.37 4.78 -1.94
CA TRP A 74 -5.77 6.01 -2.45
C TRP A 74 -4.43 5.69 -3.11
N ALA A 75 -4.25 6.13 -4.35
CA ALA A 75 -2.94 6.08 -4.98
C ALA A 75 -2.01 7.11 -4.34
N ILE A 76 -0.83 6.68 -3.96
CA ILE A 76 0.21 7.56 -3.45
C ILE A 76 0.98 8.15 -4.65
N GLY A 77 0.83 9.44 -4.84
CA GLY A 77 1.55 10.20 -5.87
C GLY A 77 2.83 10.83 -5.32
N LEU A 78 3.78 11.05 -6.21
CA LEU A 78 5.06 11.68 -5.88
C LEU A 78 5.02 13.18 -6.18
N VAL A 79 5.54 13.97 -5.24
CA VAL A 79 5.67 15.42 -5.35
C VAL A 79 7.17 15.78 -5.36
N PRO A 80 7.64 16.60 -6.33
CA PRO A 80 9.03 17.04 -6.34
C PRO A 80 9.29 18.04 -5.21
N VAL A 81 10.20 17.71 -4.31
CA VAL A 81 10.69 18.60 -3.27
C VAL A 81 12.09 19.07 -3.63
N ARG A 82 12.23 20.35 -3.99
CA ARG A 82 13.51 20.93 -4.42
C ARG A 82 14.41 21.30 -3.26
N VAL A 83 13.82 21.80 -2.19
CA VAL A 83 14.54 22.21 -0.97
C VAL A 83 13.84 21.55 0.23
N PRO A 84 14.32 20.41 0.69
CA PRO A 84 13.64 19.65 1.76
C PRO A 84 13.70 20.38 3.11
N CYS A 85 14.77 21.12 3.40
CA CYS A 85 14.89 21.99 4.55
C CYS A 85 16.01 23.02 4.37
N TRP A 86 15.77 24.23 4.82
CA TRP A 86 16.78 25.30 4.83
C TRP A 86 17.59 25.34 6.12
N ASP A 87 17.03 24.89 7.22
CA ASP A 87 17.67 24.97 8.52
C ASP A 87 18.14 23.57 8.97
N GLY A 88 19.44 23.36 9.11
CA GLY A 88 20.04 22.10 9.54
C GLY A 88 19.66 21.64 10.96
N ARG A 89 18.67 22.25 11.58
CA ARG A 89 18.13 21.93 12.91
C ARG A 89 16.88 21.07 12.91
N CYS A 90 16.39 20.68 11.74
CA CYS A 90 15.17 19.87 11.68
C CYS A 90 15.50 18.39 11.82
N ASP A 91 15.24 17.87 13.01
CA ASP A 91 15.29 16.45 13.28
C ASP A 91 14.18 15.72 12.50
N GLY A 92 14.50 14.60 11.86
CA GLY A 92 13.52 13.72 11.23
C GLY A 92 13.29 13.90 9.74
N TYR A 93 14.13 14.63 8.99
CA TYR A 93 14.05 14.65 7.54
C TYR A 93 14.48 13.32 6.92
N LEU A 94 13.64 12.79 6.05
CA LEU A 94 13.92 11.54 5.31
C LEU A 94 15.08 11.70 4.33
N THR A 95 15.31 12.91 3.85
CA THR A 95 16.42 13.25 2.94
C THR A 95 16.76 14.72 3.03
N GLY A 96 18.07 15.04 2.99
CA GLY A 96 18.59 16.40 2.88
C GLY A 96 18.84 16.85 1.43
N LYS A 97 18.42 16.06 0.43
CA LYS A 97 18.63 16.34 -1.00
C LYS A 97 17.29 16.53 -1.70
N PRO A 98 17.25 17.25 -2.83
CA PRO A 98 16.06 17.28 -3.69
C PRO A 98 15.62 15.87 -4.04
N SER A 99 14.35 15.59 -3.92
CA SER A 99 13.80 14.23 -4.11
C SER A 99 12.32 14.26 -4.45
N MET A 100 11.81 13.11 -4.87
CA MET A 100 10.38 12.87 -5.06
C MET A 100 9.80 12.32 -3.76
N MET A 101 8.82 13.03 -3.18
CA MET A 101 8.18 12.66 -1.90
C MET A 101 6.78 12.09 -2.10
N PRO A 102 6.42 11.02 -1.37
CA PRO A 102 5.10 10.40 -1.45
C PRO A 102 4.08 11.17 -0.59
N ASP A 103 3.56 12.27 -1.09
CA ASP A 103 2.70 13.16 -0.32
C ASP A 103 1.30 13.39 -0.94
N LEU A 104 1.08 13.00 -2.18
CA LEU A 104 -0.19 13.20 -2.85
C LEU A 104 -1.06 11.95 -2.76
N LEU A 105 -2.23 12.04 -2.14
CA LEU A 105 -3.23 10.98 -2.14
C LEU A 105 -4.32 11.29 -3.17
N ARG A 106 -4.57 10.35 -4.07
CA ARG A 106 -5.62 10.42 -5.10
C ARG A 106 -6.55 9.22 -4.94
N PRO A 107 -7.87 9.44 -4.90
CA PRO A 107 -8.83 8.35 -4.80
C PRO A 107 -8.62 7.31 -5.93
N LEU A 108 -8.69 6.03 -5.58
CA LEU A 108 -8.76 4.95 -6.53
C LEU A 108 -10.17 4.36 -6.50
N CYS A 109 -10.70 4.07 -7.69
CA CYS A 109 -11.92 3.28 -7.79
C CYS A 109 -11.64 1.88 -7.26
N ALA A 110 -12.55 1.38 -6.43
CA ALA A 110 -12.54 0.02 -5.94
C ALA A 110 -13.73 -0.74 -6.51
N ASP A 111 -13.50 -2.01 -6.85
CA ASP A 111 -14.55 -2.99 -7.06
C ASP A 111 -14.84 -3.66 -5.71
N GLU A 112 -16.11 -3.93 -5.42
CA GLU A 112 -16.57 -4.56 -4.17
C GLU A 112 -17.31 -5.84 -4.52
N GLU A 113 -16.85 -6.96 -3.96
CA GLU A 113 -17.49 -8.27 -4.10
C GLU A 113 -17.85 -8.79 -2.70
N ARG A 114 -19.13 -8.88 -2.41
CA ARG A 114 -19.63 -9.37 -1.12
C ARG A 114 -19.69 -10.88 -1.10
N GLY A 115 -18.94 -11.46 -0.18
CA GLY A 115 -19.02 -12.88 0.17
C GLY A 115 -19.89 -13.10 1.41
N ASP A 116 -20.08 -14.35 1.78
CA ASP A 116 -20.90 -14.74 2.93
C ASP A 116 -20.22 -14.34 4.26
N ASP A 117 -18.89 -14.45 4.35
CA ASP A 117 -18.12 -14.21 5.58
C ASP A 117 -17.35 -12.88 5.56
N ALA A 118 -17.01 -12.36 4.40
CA ALA A 118 -16.24 -11.12 4.24
C ALA A 118 -16.47 -10.49 2.87
N THR A 119 -16.17 -9.20 2.76
CA THR A 119 -16.18 -8.46 1.51
C THR A 119 -14.75 -8.38 0.94
N VAL A 120 -14.62 -8.61 -0.35
CA VAL A 120 -13.39 -8.41 -1.11
C VAL A 120 -13.45 -7.06 -1.79
N TYR A 121 -12.56 -6.16 -1.40
CA TYR A 121 -12.36 -4.89 -2.07
C TYR A 121 -11.13 -4.98 -2.95
N SER A 122 -11.23 -4.59 -4.22
CA SER A 122 -10.07 -4.63 -5.12
C SER A 122 -9.86 -3.33 -5.86
N CYS A 123 -8.58 -3.00 -6.10
CA CYS A 123 -8.20 -1.87 -6.94
C CYS A 123 -7.06 -2.24 -7.89
N ARG A 124 -6.90 -1.43 -8.97
CA ARG A 124 -5.85 -1.61 -9.98
C ARG A 124 -4.98 -0.35 -10.04
N PRO A 125 -3.96 -0.23 -9.18
CA PRO A 125 -3.06 0.91 -9.20
C PRO A 125 -2.17 0.91 -10.45
N ARG A 126 -1.85 2.10 -10.95
CA ARG A 126 -0.97 2.27 -12.11
C ARG A 126 0.49 2.38 -11.68
N LEU A 127 1.38 1.76 -12.46
CA LEU A 127 2.82 1.98 -12.36
C LEU A 127 3.16 3.31 -13.01
N THR A 128 3.74 4.25 -12.27
CA THR A 128 4.02 5.62 -12.75
C THR A 128 5.51 5.93 -12.84
N HIS A 129 6.37 5.14 -12.21
CA HIS A 129 7.82 5.35 -12.15
C HIS A 129 8.55 4.02 -11.93
N VAL A 130 9.87 4.06 -11.88
CA VAL A 130 10.71 2.91 -11.47
C VAL A 130 10.97 3.01 -9.97
N GLY A 131 10.84 1.88 -9.26
CA GLY A 131 11.08 1.82 -7.83
C GLY A 131 9.85 1.40 -7.03
N TRP A 132 9.80 1.81 -5.77
CA TRP A 132 8.71 1.52 -4.88
C TRP A 132 7.50 2.41 -5.15
N HIS A 133 6.34 1.79 -5.17
CA HIS A 133 5.01 2.41 -5.27
C HIS A 133 4.23 2.12 -4.00
N GLY A 134 3.14 2.83 -3.78
CA GLY A 134 2.24 2.58 -2.67
C GLY A 134 0.78 2.82 -2.99
N VAL A 135 -0.06 2.06 -2.31
CA VAL A 135 -1.48 2.33 -2.13
C VAL A 135 -1.72 2.52 -0.64
N TRP A 136 -2.35 3.63 -0.31
CA TRP A 136 -2.87 3.87 1.01
C TRP A 136 -4.24 3.25 1.13
N VAL A 137 -4.51 2.57 2.21
CA VAL A 137 -5.76 1.88 2.51
C VAL A 137 -6.34 2.43 3.80
N ASP A 138 -7.56 2.93 3.74
CA ASP A 138 -8.36 3.28 4.90
C ASP A 138 -9.33 2.15 5.22
N LEU A 139 -9.39 1.75 6.48
CA LEU A 139 -10.38 0.82 7.03
C LEU A 139 -11.33 1.59 7.93
N GLU A 140 -12.61 1.58 7.61
CA GLU A 140 -13.67 2.13 8.45
C GLU A 140 -14.14 1.06 9.44
N LEU A 141 -13.69 1.16 10.70
CA LEU A 141 -14.03 0.19 11.73
C LEU A 141 -15.54 0.21 12.03
N PRO A 142 -16.19 -0.93 12.26
CA PRO A 142 -17.61 -0.97 12.60
C PRO A 142 -17.92 -0.15 13.86
N SER A 143 -19.08 0.51 13.87
CA SER A 143 -19.54 1.31 15.02
C SER A 143 -19.90 0.46 16.25
N ALA A 144 -20.27 -0.81 16.05
CA ALA A 144 -20.47 -1.74 17.14
C ALA A 144 -19.13 -2.42 17.44
N GLY A 145 -18.62 -2.29 18.66
CA GLY A 145 -17.35 -2.88 19.10
C GLY A 145 -17.37 -4.41 18.99
N ARG A 146 -17.10 -4.89 17.80
CA ARG A 146 -16.84 -6.30 17.50
C ARG A 146 -15.36 -6.39 17.16
N ASP A 147 -14.70 -7.40 17.69
CA ASP A 147 -13.39 -7.77 17.24
C ASP A 147 -13.48 -8.04 15.72
N LEU A 148 -12.70 -7.34 14.95
CA LEU A 148 -12.59 -7.61 13.52
C LEU A 148 -11.71 -8.85 13.33
N PRO A 149 -12.10 -9.77 12.43
CA PRO A 149 -11.18 -10.79 11.99
C PRO A 149 -9.96 -10.12 11.34
N PRO A 150 -8.81 -10.80 11.34
CA PRO A 150 -7.63 -10.29 10.67
C PRO A 150 -7.94 -9.89 9.22
N VAL A 151 -7.40 -8.76 8.79
CA VAL A 151 -7.56 -8.26 7.43
C VAL A 151 -6.56 -8.97 6.52
N GLU A 152 -7.04 -9.57 5.42
CA GLU A 152 -6.16 -10.18 4.45
C GLU A 152 -5.86 -9.20 3.31
N VAL A 153 -4.58 -9.13 2.94
CA VAL A 153 -4.08 -8.39 1.78
C VAL A 153 -3.55 -9.39 0.77
N ARG A 154 -4.06 -9.33 -0.45
CA ARG A 154 -3.62 -10.17 -1.57
C ARG A 154 -3.17 -9.27 -2.72
N VAL A 155 -2.04 -9.59 -3.31
CA VAL A 155 -1.50 -8.86 -4.46
C VAL A 155 -1.31 -9.81 -5.63
N PHE A 156 -1.79 -9.40 -6.80
CA PHE A 156 -1.75 -10.20 -8.02
C PHE A 156 -1.01 -9.45 -9.13
N GLU A 157 -0.21 -10.18 -9.89
CA GLU A 157 0.36 -9.73 -11.16
C GLU A 157 -0.20 -10.61 -12.28
N ALA A 158 -0.91 -10.03 -13.25
CA ALA A 158 -1.54 -10.76 -14.35
C ALA A 158 -2.37 -11.97 -13.87
N ASP A 159 -3.22 -11.75 -12.85
CA ASP A 159 -4.09 -12.73 -12.20
C ASP A 159 -3.38 -13.87 -11.43
N VAL A 160 -2.06 -13.81 -11.30
CA VAL A 160 -1.29 -14.71 -10.44
C VAL A 160 -1.04 -14.02 -9.09
N GLN A 161 -1.44 -14.66 -8.01
CA GLN A 161 -1.17 -14.15 -6.67
C GLN A 161 0.33 -14.19 -6.38
N VAL A 162 0.92 -13.02 -6.15
CA VAL A 162 2.36 -12.86 -5.88
C VAL A 162 2.67 -12.58 -4.42
N ALA A 163 1.67 -12.11 -3.66
CA ALA A 163 1.81 -11.93 -2.22
C ALA A 163 0.49 -12.13 -1.49
N HIS A 164 0.59 -12.58 -0.23
CA HIS A 164 -0.48 -12.65 0.75
C HIS A 164 0.07 -12.21 2.10
N ARG A 165 -0.67 -11.35 2.80
CA ARG A 165 -0.33 -10.87 4.15
C ARG A 165 -1.59 -10.79 4.98
N THR A 166 -1.43 -10.96 6.28
CA THR A 166 -2.49 -10.83 7.27
C THR A 166 -2.13 -9.69 8.24
N ILE A 167 -3.09 -8.87 8.57
CA ILE A 167 -2.94 -7.72 9.46
C ILE A 167 -3.91 -7.91 10.63
N ASP A 168 -3.41 -7.88 11.85
CA ASP A 168 -4.22 -7.88 13.05
C ASP A 168 -4.80 -6.47 13.28
N VAL A 169 -6.08 -6.39 13.60
CA VAL A 169 -6.81 -5.12 13.82
C VAL A 169 -7.41 -5.09 15.22
#